data_9ea9da018e92ee747b4abbb46b937d48
#
_entry.id   9ea9da018e92ee747b4abbb46b937d48
#
_cell.length_a   1.000
_cell.length_b   1.000
_cell.length_c   1.000
_cell.angle_alpha   90.00
_cell.angle_beta   90.00
_cell.angle_gamma   90.00
#
_symmetry.space_group_name_H-M   'P 1'
#
loop_
_entity.id
_entity.type
_entity.pdbx_description
1 polymer ?
#
loop_
_entity_poly.entity_id
_entity_poly.type
_entity_poly.pdbx_seq_one_letter_code
_entity_poly.pdbx_strand_id
1 'polypeptide(L)'
;KEMDIKAADAKVTVSEVVRYMRVAAPAVSRTLRSLEEKNYVERMVCEGDRRNVYVRVTEEGKEILNECNRILSELLKSVTEKMGEEDMNRLVGYLNKLEQTAELEIEKRRQLKQQLK
;
A
#
# COMPACT_ATOMS: atom_id res chain seq x y z
N LYS A 1 6.70 7.10 4.67
CA LYS A 1 7.31 6.12 5.57
C LYS A 1 6.97 4.74 5.05
N GLU A 2 7.92 4.13 4.39
CA GLU A 2 7.74 2.77 3.90
C GLU A 2 7.42 1.84 5.06
N MET A 3 6.32 1.09 4.95
CA MET A 3 6.12 -0.07 5.80
C MET A 3 7.21 -1.08 5.44
N ASP A 4 8.24 -1.10 6.26
CA ASP A 4 9.29 -2.10 6.15
C ASP A 4 8.68 -3.46 6.51
N ILE A 5 8.24 -4.20 5.49
CA ILE A 5 7.87 -5.59 5.66
C ILE A 5 9.17 -6.37 5.79
N LYS A 6 9.96 -6.01 6.77
CA LYS A 6 11.16 -6.75 7.13
C LYS A 6 10.81 -7.72 8.24
N ALA A 7 11.06 -8.95 7.93
CA ALA A 7 11.04 -10.12 8.79
C ALA A 7 9.66 -10.75 9.01
N ALA A 8 9.70 -12.05 9.01
CA ALA A 8 8.61 -12.98 9.26
C ALA A 8 7.83 -12.76 10.57
N ASP A 9 8.29 -11.85 11.42
CA ASP A 9 7.74 -11.56 12.74
C ASP A 9 7.13 -10.17 12.88
N ALA A 10 7.13 -9.36 11.81
CA ALA A 10 6.51 -8.03 11.85
C ALA A 10 4.98 -8.20 11.84
N LYS A 11 4.38 -8.01 12.99
CA LYS A 11 2.93 -8.01 13.16
C LYS A 11 2.40 -6.64 12.75
N VAL A 12 1.64 -6.61 11.66
CA VAL A 12 0.97 -5.41 11.16
C VAL A 12 -0.53 -5.56 11.42
N THR A 13 -1.17 -4.53 11.95
CA THR A 13 -2.62 -4.54 12.16
C THR A 13 -3.36 -4.20 10.88
N VAL A 14 -4.61 -4.68 10.76
CA VAL A 14 -5.50 -4.29 9.64
C VAL A 14 -5.67 -2.77 9.59
N SER A 15 -5.79 -2.11 10.75
CA SER A 15 -5.92 -0.65 10.84
C SER A 15 -4.70 0.08 10.27
N GLU A 16 -3.50 -0.44 10.51
CA GLU A 16 -2.27 0.11 9.93
C GLU A 16 -2.23 -0.06 8.41
N VAL A 17 -2.68 -1.22 7.90
CA VAL A 17 -2.78 -1.46 6.46
C VAL A 17 -3.75 -0.46 5.82
N VAL A 18 -4.94 -0.27 6.41
CA VAL A 18 -5.94 0.70 5.93
C VAL A 18 -5.33 2.11 5.86
N ARG A 19 -4.64 2.51 6.92
CA ARG A 19 -4.00 3.83 7.02
C ARG A 19 -2.91 4.01 5.97
N TYR A 20 -2.08 2.99 5.79
CA TYR A 20 -0.98 3.02 4.82
C TYR A 20 -1.50 3.09 3.38
N MET A 21 -2.49 2.25 3.05
CA MET A 21 -3.03 2.17 1.69
C MET A 21 -3.86 3.39 1.30
N ARG A 22 -4.36 4.17 2.26
CA ARG A 22 -5.25 5.32 2.02
C ARG A 22 -6.50 4.93 1.22
N VAL A 23 -6.98 3.73 1.43
CA VAL A 23 -8.16 3.16 0.76
C VAL A 23 -9.21 2.89 1.83
N ALA A 24 -10.49 2.89 1.45
CA ALA A 24 -11.58 2.63 2.38
C ALA A 24 -11.42 1.26 3.06
N ALA A 25 -11.67 1.20 4.37
CA ALA A 25 -11.54 -0.02 5.17
C ALA A 25 -12.30 -1.23 4.59
N PRO A 26 -13.54 -1.08 4.06
CA PRO A 26 -14.24 -2.21 3.44
C PRO A 26 -13.51 -2.81 2.24
N ALA A 27 -12.83 -2.00 1.43
CA ALA A 27 -12.05 -2.47 0.27
C ALA A 27 -10.83 -3.28 0.73
N VAL A 28 -10.13 -2.79 1.75
CA VAL A 28 -8.99 -3.51 2.35
C VAL A 28 -9.44 -4.84 2.93
N SER A 29 -10.55 -4.86 3.67
CA SER A 29 -11.10 -6.09 4.27
C SER A 29 -11.48 -7.13 3.23
N ARG A 30 -12.07 -6.73 2.10
CA ARG A 30 -12.39 -7.66 1.01
C ARG A 30 -11.14 -8.24 0.37
N THR A 31 -10.14 -7.41 0.13
CA THR A 31 -8.86 -7.85 -0.44
C THR A 31 -8.14 -8.84 0.50
N LEU A 32 -8.09 -8.51 1.79
CA LEU A 32 -7.49 -9.41 2.79
C LEU A 32 -8.21 -10.75 2.87
N ARG A 33 -9.55 -10.74 2.79
CA ARG A 33 -10.34 -11.99 2.77
C ARG A 33 -9.99 -12.86 1.56
N SER A 34 -9.88 -12.26 0.38
CA SER A 34 -9.48 -12.96 -0.83
C SER A 34 -8.09 -13.57 -0.70
N LEU A 35 -7.14 -12.82 -0.16
CA LEU A 35 -5.77 -13.30 0.08
C LEU A 35 -5.71 -14.42 1.14
N GLU A 36 -6.54 -14.33 2.16
CA GLU A 36 -6.71 -15.36 3.19
C GLU A 36 -7.24 -16.67 2.59
N GLU A 37 -8.26 -16.59 1.74
CA GLU A 37 -8.83 -17.74 1.04
C GLU A 37 -7.81 -18.46 0.17
N LYS A 38 -6.87 -17.72 -0.40
CA LYS A 38 -5.76 -18.26 -1.19
C LYS A 38 -4.57 -18.71 -0.34
N ASN A 39 -4.68 -18.56 0.98
CA ASN A 39 -3.61 -18.89 1.94
C ASN A 39 -2.33 -18.05 1.75
N TYR A 40 -2.46 -16.83 1.25
CA TYR A 40 -1.31 -15.92 1.10
C TYR A 40 -1.08 -15.06 2.34
N VAL A 41 -2.12 -14.83 3.13
CA VAL A 41 -2.06 -14.12 4.41
C VAL A 41 -2.85 -14.86 5.48
N GLU A 42 -2.49 -14.61 6.74
CA GLU A 42 -3.19 -15.10 7.92
C GLU A 42 -3.59 -13.92 8.79
N ARG A 43 -4.80 -13.96 9.34
CA ARG A 43 -5.24 -13.04 10.39
C ARG A 43 -5.00 -13.69 11.74
N MET A 44 -4.53 -12.89 12.68
CA MET A 44 -4.24 -13.35 14.04
C MET A 44 -4.80 -12.36 15.05
N VAL A 45 -5.33 -12.91 16.15
CA VAL A 45 -5.72 -12.15 17.32
C VAL A 45 -4.76 -12.56 18.43
N CYS A 46 -4.08 -11.59 19.04
CA CYS A 46 -3.18 -11.87 20.15
C CYS A 46 -3.95 -12.01 21.45
N GLU A 47 -3.51 -12.94 22.31
CA GLU A 47 -4.00 -13.01 23.68
C GLU A 47 -3.75 -11.70 24.40
N GLY A 48 -4.76 -11.18 25.08
CA GLY A 48 -4.68 -9.91 25.79
C GLY A 48 -4.96 -8.66 24.95
N ASP A 49 -5.02 -8.79 23.64
CA ASP A 49 -5.35 -7.69 22.73
C ASP A 49 -6.34 -8.13 21.65
N ARG A 50 -7.60 -8.31 22.06
CA ARG A 50 -8.68 -8.70 21.14
C ARG A 50 -9.17 -7.57 20.24
N ARG A 51 -8.72 -6.34 20.48
CA ARG A 51 -9.16 -5.16 19.72
C ARG A 51 -8.45 -5.04 18.39
N ASN A 52 -7.24 -5.58 18.28
CA ASN A 52 -6.43 -5.48 17.08
C ASN A 52 -6.34 -6.82 16.37
N VAL A 53 -6.65 -6.80 15.08
CA VAL A 53 -6.45 -7.93 14.18
C VAL A 53 -5.14 -7.71 13.46
N TYR A 54 -4.23 -8.66 13.59
CA TYR A 54 -2.92 -8.64 12.94
C TYR A 54 -2.96 -9.45 11.66
N VAL A 55 -2.14 -9.07 10.70
CA VAL A 55 -2.01 -9.75 9.41
C VAL A 55 -0.56 -10.18 9.23
N ARG A 56 -0.36 -11.39 8.78
CA ARG A 56 0.95 -11.95 8.46
C ARG A 56 0.93 -12.56 7.07
N VAL A 57 2.00 -12.35 6.31
CA VAL A 57 2.19 -13.02 5.02
C VAL A 57 2.70 -14.45 5.28
N THR A 58 2.05 -15.44 4.66
CA THR A 58 2.49 -16.84 4.75
C THR A 58 3.71 -17.08 3.86
N GLU A 59 4.34 -18.25 3.99
CA GLU A 59 5.44 -18.64 3.09
C GLU A 59 4.99 -18.68 1.63
N GLU A 60 3.79 -19.21 1.36
CA GLU A 60 3.19 -19.19 0.02
C GLU A 60 2.96 -17.77 -0.48
N GLY A 61 2.49 -16.88 0.41
CA GLY A 61 2.30 -15.47 0.11
C GLY A 61 3.60 -14.76 -0.24
N LYS A 62 4.69 -15.09 0.44
CA LYS A 62 6.02 -14.55 0.15
C LYS A 62 6.53 -14.98 -1.22
N GLU A 63 6.32 -16.24 -1.59
CA GLU A 63 6.70 -16.75 -2.92
C GLU A 63 5.94 -16.02 -4.03
N ILE A 64 4.63 -15.86 -3.87
CA ILE A 64 3.79 -15.11 -4.81
C ILE A 64 4.23 -13.64 -4.89
N LEU A 65 4.49 -13.02 -3.75
CA LEU A 65 4.95 -11.62 -3.70
C LEU A 65 6.28 -11.44 -4.45
N ASN A 66 7.23 -12.36 -4.23
CA ASN A 66 8.51 -12.34 -4.93
C ASN A 66 8.35 -12.48 -6.44
N GLU A 67 7.46 -13.38 -6.87
CA GLU A 67 7.17 -13.57 -8.30
C GLU A 67 6.49 -12.33 -8.91
N CYS A 68 5.53 -11.75 -8.21
CA CYS A 68 4.88 -10.51 -8.65
C CYS A 68 5.90 -9.36 -8.76
N ASN A 69 6.78 -9.23 -7.78
CA ASN A 69 7.82 -8.20 -7.79
C ASN A 69 8.79 -8.41 -8.95
N ARG A 70 9.16 -9.65 -9.25
CA ARG A 70 10.02 -9.98 -10.38
C ARG A 70 9.39 -9.56 -11.71
N ILE A 71 8.14 -9.96 -11.93
CA ILE A 71 7.38 -9.63 -13.14
C ILE A 71 7.24 -8.12 -13.30
N LEU A 72 6.85 -7.44 -12.24
CA LEU A 72 6.66 -5.99 -12.25
C LEU A 72 7.98 -5.25 -12.51
N SER A 73 9.07 -5.68 -11.89
CA SER A 73 10.40 -5.10 -12.08
C SER A 73 10.88 -5.24 -13.53
N GLU A 74 10.68 -6.41 -14.13
CA GLU A 74 11.01 -6.65 -15.54
C GLU A 74 10.18 -5.77 -16.47
N LEU A 75 8.88 -5.64 -16.20
CA LEU A 75 8.00 -4.77 -16.97
C LEU A 75 8.43 -3.31 -16.88
N LEU A 76 8.64 -2.80 -15.67
CA LEU A 76 9.06 -1.43 -15.45
C LEU A 76 10.41 -1.12 -16.08
N LYS A 77 11.35 -2.06 -15.98
CA LYS A 77 12.66 -1.93 -16.63
C LYS A 77 12.50 -1.80 -18.15
N SER A 78 11.71 -2.67 -18.76
CA SER A 78 11.46 -2.64 -20.21
C SER A 78 10.77 -1.34 -20.65
N VAL A 79 9.77 -0.90 -19.89
CA VAL A 79 9.07 0.37 -20.16
C VAL A 79 10.03 1.56 -20.05
N THR A 80 10.83 1.60 -18.99
CA THR A 80 11.83 2.68 -18.78
C THR A 80 12.85 2.74 -19.90
N GLU A 81 13.35 1.58 -20.32
CA GLU A 81 14.31 1.50 -21.44
C GLU A 81 13.71 2.01 -22.76
N LYS A 82 12.45 1.70 -23.02
CA LYS A 82 11.76 2.12 -24.24
C LYS A 82 11.33 3.58 -24.24
N MET A 83 10.94 4.09 -23.09
CA MET A 83 10.60 5.52 -22.94
C MET A 83 11.83 6.41 -22.92
N GLY A 84 12.93 5.91 -22.40
CA GLY A 84 14.13 6.69 -22.15
C GLY A 84 14.15 7.28 -20.74
N GLU A 85 15.33 7.36 -20.17
CA GLU A 85 15.54 7.83 -18.79
C GLU A 85 15.07 9.27 -18.57
N GLU A 86 15.34 10.15 -19.53
CA GLU A 86 14.96 11.55 -19.45
C GLU A 86 13.44 11.74 -19.38
N ASP A 87 12.70 11.05 -20.24
CA ASP A 87 11.24 11.12 -20.26
C ASP A 87 10.62 10.52 -19.01
N MET A 88 11.18 9.41 -18.51
CA MET A 88 10.73 8.83 -17.24
C MET A 88 10.96 9.77 -16.07
N ASN A 89 12.10 10.43 -16.01
CA ASN A 89 12.39 11.40 -14.95
C ASN A 89 11.44 12.60 -15.00
N ARG A 90 11.13 13.08 -16.18
CA ARG A 90 10.12 14.15 -16.38
C ARG A 90 8.74 13.72 -15.92
N LEU A 91 8.32 12.52 -16.30
CA LEU A 91 7.03 11.96 -15.89
C LEU A 91 6.93 11.85 -14.36
N VAL A 92 7.94 11.30 -13.71
CA VAL A 92 7.98 11.19 -12.25
C VAL A 92 7.93 12.56 -11.59
N GLY A 93 8.67 13.52 -12.12
CA GLY A 93 8.65 14.92 -11.67
C GLY A 93 7.26 15.54 -11.76
N TYR A 94 6.56 15.34 -12.87
CA TYR A 94 5.19 15.83 -13.05
C TYR A 94 4.19 15.14 -12.14
N LEU A 95 4.32 13.84 -11.93
CA LEU A 95 3.47 13.10 -10.99
C LEU A 95 3.65 13.61 -9.56
N ASN A 96 4.88 13.85 -9.14
CA ASN A 96 5.17 14.43 -7.82
C ASN A 96 4.57 15.84 -7.68
N LYS A 97 4.68 16.67 -8.71
CA LYS A 97 4.08 18.00 -8.74
C LYS A 97 2.56 17.93 -8.64
N LEU A 98 1.95 16.99 -9.37
CA LEU A 98 0.51 16.75 -9.32
C LEU A 98 0.07 16.36 -7.91
N GLU A 99 0.76 15.41 -7.29
CA GLU A 99 0.47 14.96 -5.94
C GLU A 99 0.55 16.09 -4.92
N GLN A 100 1.65 16.84 -4.91
CA GLN A 100 1.85 17.97 -4.00
C GLN A 100 0.80 19.07 -4.20
N THR A 101 0.48 19.40 -5.44
CA THR A 101 -0.52 20.41 -5.77
C THR A 101 -1.92 19.97 -5.31
N ALA A 102 -2.26 18.71 -5.55
CA ALA A 102 -3.53 18.14 -5.11
C ALA A 102 -3.67 18.14 -3.59
N GLU A 103 -2.61 17.75 -2.87
CA GLU A 103 -2.61 17.76 -1.40
C GLU A 103 -2.86 19.16 -0.83
N LEU A 104 -2.21 20.19 -1.39
CA LEU A 104 -2.42 21.58 -0.98
C LEU A 104 -3.87 22.04 -1.22
N GLU A 105 -4.43 21.71 -2.37
CA GLU A 105 -5.81 22.06 -2.69
C GLU A 105 -6.83 21.33 -1.80
N ILE A 106 -6.60 20.05 -1.50
CA ILE A 106 -7.43 19.27 -0.61
C ILE A 106 -7.39 19.88 0.80
N GLU A 107 -6.22 20.27 1.29
CA GLU A 107 -6.07 20.88 2.62
C GLU A 107 -6.80 22.23 2.71
N LYS A 108 -6.70 23.07 1.69
CA LYS A 108 -7.46 24.31 1.61
C LYS A 108 -8.96 24.06 1.72
N ARG A 109 -9.48 23.05 1.02
CA ARG A 109 -10.90 22.70 1.05
C ARG A 109 -11.34 22.18 2.41
N ARG A 110 -10.49 21.42 3.09
CA ARG A 110 -10.74 20.96 4.48
C ARG A 110 -10.84 22.15 5.43
N GLN A 111 -9.91 23.09 5.35
CA GLN A 111 -9.89 24.28 6.19
C GLN A 111 -11.14 25.13 5.99
N LEU A 112 -11.54 25.36 4.73
CA LEU A 112 -12.77 26.09 4.41
C LEU A 112 -14.01 25.40 4.99
N LYS A 113 -14.08 24.08 4.87
CA LYS A 113 -15.19 23.29 5.41
C LYS A 113 -15.28 23.40 6.93
N GLN A 114 -14.15 23.42 7.62
CA GLN A 114 -14.09 23.59 9.08
C GLN A 114 -14.56 24.98 9.51
N GLN A 115 -14.25 26.02 8.75
CA GLN A 115 -14.68 27.39 9.03
C GLN A 115 -16.18 27.59 8.86
N LEU A 116 -16.82 26.76 8.04
CA LEU A 116 -18.27 26.83 7.78
C LEU A 116 -19.13 26.09 8.82
N LYS A 117 -18.52 25.38 9.75
CA LYS A 117 -19.23 24.69 10.83
C LYS A 117 -19.47 25.58 12.03
#